data_86316cf56d2e3b3ea01543a55d495a0a
#
_entry.id   86316cf56d2e3b3ea01543a55d495a0a
#
_cell.length_a   1.000
_cell.length_b   1.000
_cell.length_c   1.000
_cell.angle_alpha   90.00
_cell.angle_beta   90.00
_cell.angle_gamma   90.00
#
_symmetry.space_group_name_H-M   'P 1'
#
loop_
_entity.id
_entity.type
_entity.pdbx_description
1 polymer ?
#
loop_
_entity_poly.entity_id
_entity_poly.type
_entity_poly.pdbx_seq_one_letter_code
_entity_poly.pdbx_strand_id
1 'polypeptide(L)'
;MQQLQPNTTLQGGKYRIERVLGQGGFGITYLAVQTSLQRRVAIKEFFMRDFCSRDSHTLYMQSYTAESAKQVEQYRNKFIKEARNLARLHHPNIINVIDVFEENNTFYYAMPYYPGGSLQEYVDAHGALSDTEAMKYVRQIAKALKYMHEEEHICHFDVKPANILLDAKGNAVLIDFGISKNYDEHGHETTITPVGMSDGYAPIEQYQQNVEEFSPVSDVYALGATLYFLLHGKRPVSAVQRAGGATLLMNKRLSPEIKDFINASMKLVKRERANSVDVFLGSTGNLDESTLIDERHSDYEEITYTSKSHADLEREALAYYEKNDIKILNQYGFFETKKKRQASTIWASCIVCLILSFIVGMLISASLGLEQFSIGANIIYLFAVVLGLYPGLTVGPAIMGLNDKNHLNDLAENIKRQFVKDYIKEHSK
;
A
#
# COMPACT_ATOMS: atom_id res chain seq x y z
N MET A 1 2.36 -22.61 -2.22
CA MET A 1 1.96 -21.56 -3.18
C MET A 1 0.93 -20.68 -2.48
N GLN A 2 0.90 -19.37 -2.68
CA GLN A 2 -0.10 -18.50 -2.02
C GLN A 2 -1.17 -18.01 -3.00
N GLN A 3 -0.76 -17.56 -4.19
CA GLN A 3 -1.61 -16.95 -5.21
C GLN A 3 -2.17 -18.00 -6.18
N LEU A 4 -3.38 -17.78 -6.67
CA LEU A 4 -3.92 -18.51 -7.82
C LEU A 4 -3.10 -18.19 -9.07
N GLN A 5 -2.87 -19.23 -9.88
CA GLN A 5 -2.09 -19.09 -11.11
C GLN A 5 -2.93 -18.52 -12.25
N PRO A 6 -2.31 -17.86 -13.24
CA PRO A 6 -2.97 -17.52 -14.49
C PRO A 6 -3.68 -18.73 -15.09
N ASN A 7 -4.85 -18.49 -15.67
CA ASN A 7 -5.79 -19.48 -16.22
C ASN A 7 -6.50 -20.37 -15.19
N THR A 8 -6.29 -20.21 -13.90
CA THR A 8 -7.18 -20.83 -12.89
C THR A 8 -8.61 -20.35 -13.11
N THR A 9 -9.55 -21.28 -13.11
CA THR A 9 -10.99 -20.97 -13.22
C THR A 9 -11.66 -21.03 -11.87
N LEU A 10 -12.64 -20.15 -11.66
CA LEU A 10 -13.47 -20.06 -10.46
C LEU A 10 -14.95 -20.15 -10.86
N GLN A 11 -15.78 -20.59 -9.92
CA GLN A 11 -17.23 -20.80 -10.11
C GLN A 11 -17.56 -21.61 -11.39
N GLY A 12 -16.95 -22.80 -11.50
CA GLY A 12 -17.22 -23.67 -12.65
C GLY A 12 -16.87 -23.05 -14.00
N GLY A 13 -15.86 -22.18 -14.06
CA GLY A 13 -15.42 -21.50 -15.28
C GLY A 13 -16.07 -20.15 -15.54
N LYS A 14 -16.92 -19.63 -14.63
CA LYS A 14 -17.50 -18.28 -14.76
C LYS A 14 -16.44 -17.19 -14.77
N TYR A 15 -15.36 -17.36 -14.02
CA TYR A 15 -14.23 -16.45 -13.97
C TYR A 15 -12.93 -17.19 -14.30
N ARG A 16 -12.06 -16.56 -15.06
CA ARG A 16 -10.71 -17.06 -15.37
C ARG A 16 -9.69 -16.03 -14.98
N ILE A 17 -8.78 -16.39 -14.06
CA ILE A 17 -7.71 -15.53 -13.57
C ILE A 17 -6.72 -15.20 -14.70
N GLU A 18 -6.40 -13.92 -14.88
CA GLU A 18 -5.34 -13.46 -15.78
C GLU A 18 -4.02 -13.24 -15.03
N ARG A 19 -4.06 -12.46 -13.94
CA ARG A 19 -2.87 -12.15 -13.12
C ARG A 19 -3.27 -11.57 -11.78
N VAL A 20 -2.30 -11.46 -10.88
CA VAL A 20 -2.45 -10.74 -9.61
C VAL A 20 -2.39 -9.23 -9.88
N LEU A 21 -3.30 -8.46 -9.28
CA LEU A 21 -3.28 -6.99 -9.25
C LEU A 21 -2.56 -6.48 -8.00
N GLY A 22 -2.76 -7.14 -6.86
CA GLY A 22 -2.13 -6.76 -5.60
C GLY A 22 -2.34 -7.81 -4.52
N GLN A 23 -1.48 -7.79 -3.49
CA GLN A 23 -1.58 -8.66 -2.32
C GLN A 23 -1.32 -7.85 -1.06
N GLY A 24 -2.30 -7.83 -0.16
CA GLY A 24 -2.21 -7.26 1.18
C GLY A 24 -2.05 -8.33 2.26
N GLY A 25 -2.12 -7.93 3.53
CA GLY A 25 -2.05 -8.83 4.68
C GLY A 25 -3.24 -9.78 4.78
N PHE A 26 -4.41 -9.36 4.33
CA PHE A 26 -5.70 -10.05 4.50
C PHE A 26 -6.35 -10.53 3.21
N GLY A 27 -5.74 -10.25 2.06
CA GLY A 27 -6.34 -10.64 0.78
C GLY A 27 -5.43 -10.48 -0.42
N ILE A 28 -5.85 -11.10 -1.51
CA ILE A 28 -5.22 -11.04 -2.82
C ILE A 28 -6.25 -10.54 -3.82
N THR A 29 -5.87 -9.57 -4.64
CA THR A 29 -6.74 -9.07 -5.71
C THR A 29 -6.20 -9.53 -7.05
N TYR A 30 -7.06 -10.12 -7.87
CA TYR A 30 -6.73 -10.65 -9.19
C TYR A 30 -7.45 -9.87 -10.28
N LEU A 31 -6.80 -9.72 -11.43
CA LEU A 31 -7.46 -9.46 -12.69
C LEU A 31 -7.99 -10.77 -13.23
N ALA A 32 -9.27 -10.81 -13.60
CA ALA A 32 -9.92 -11.97 -14.17
C ALA A 32 -10.83 -11.59 -15.33
N VAL A 33 -11.15 -12.55 -16.18
CA VAL A 33 -12.18 -12.43 -17.21
C VAL A 33 -13.44 -13.14 -16.75
N GLN A 34 -14.55 -12.43 -16.76
CA GLN A 34 -15.88 -13.04 -16.69
C GLN A 34 -16.21 -13.68 -18.05
N THR A 35 -16.14 -15.01 -18.14
CA THR A 35 -16.08 -15.74 -19.42
C THR A 35 -17.33 -15.55 -20.28
N SER A 36 -18.52 -15.53 -19.67
CA SER A 36 -19.80 -15.36 -20.41
C SER A 36 -19.97 -13.99 -21.06
N LEU A 37 -19.39 -12.93 -20.45
CA LEU A 37 -19.52 -11.56 -20.93
C LEU A 37 -18.22 -11.03 -21.58
N GLN A 38 -17.18 -11.84 -21.59
CA GLN A 38 -15.83 -11.47 -22.11
C GLN A 38 -15.32 -10.12 -21.56
N ARG A 39 -15.68 -9.80 -20.32
CA ARG A 39 -15.27 -8.54 -19.67
C ARG A 39 -14.28 -8.79 -18.55
N ARG A 40 -13.34 -7.86 -18.37
CA ARG A 40 -12.42 -7.87 -17.24
C ARG A 40 -13.11 -7.44 -15.95
N VAL A 41 -12.81 -8.16 -14.88
CA VAL A 41 -13.25 -7.90 -13.52
C VAL A 41 -12.07 -7.98 -12.56
N ALA A 42 -12.14 -7.29 -11.42
CA ALA A 42 -11.24 -7.53 -10.31
C ALA A 42 -11.91 -8.52 -9.34
N ILE A 43 -11.16 -9.51 -8.87
CA ILE A 43 -11.64 -10.48 -7.88
C ILE A 43 -10.77 -10.35 -6.64
N LYS A 44 -11.36 -9.98 -5.50
CA LYS A 44 -10.68 -9.95 -4.19
C LYS A 44 -10.94 -11.25 -3.48
N GLU A 45 -9.87 -11.94 -3.10
CA GLU A 45 -9.87 -13.17 -2.33
C GLU A 45 -9.48 -12.87 -0.89
N PHE A 46 -10.17 -13.46 0.08
CA PHE A 46 -9.71 -13.50 1.46
C PHE A 46 -8.54 -14.47 1.58
N PHE A 47 -7.37 -13.96 1.97
CA PHE A 47 -6.16 -14.78 2.16
C PHE A 47 -5.20 -14.11 3.15
N MET A 48 -5.07 -14.68 4.32
CA MET A 48 -4.14 -14.20 5.35
C MET A 48 -2.76 -14.85 5.17
N ARG A 49 -1.87 -14.16 4.46
CA ARG A 49 -0.55 -14.69 4.07
C ARG A 49 0.27 -15.28 5.23
N ASP A 50 0.22 -14.64 6.39
CA ASP A 50 1.05 -15.01 7.54
C ASP A 50 0.42 -16.13 8.39
N PHE A 51 -0.84 -16.51 8.11
CA PHE A 51 -1.62 -17.50 8.86
C PHE A 51 -2.13 -18.67 8.01
N CYS A 52 -2.04 -18.56 6.68
CA CYS A 52 -2.59 -19.52 5.75
C CYS A 52 -1.59 -19.93 4.68
N SER A 53 -1.74 -21.18 4.23
CA SER A 53 -1.13 -21.68 3.00
C SER A 53 -2.20 -22.15 2.02
N ARG A 54 -1.83 -22.32 0.77
CA ARG A 54 -2.66 -22.92 -0.26
C ARG A 54 -2.05 -24.24 -0.69
N ASP A 55 -2.86 -25.29 -0.69
CA ASP A 55 -2.49 -26.56 -1.30
C ASP A 55 -2.34 -26.40 -2.82
N SER A 56 -1.26 -26.90 -3.39
CA SER A 56 -0.92 -26.68 -4.80
C SER A 56 -1.76 -27.51 -5.76
N HIS A 57 -2.40 -28.58 -5.31
CA HIS A 57 -3.20 -29.50 -6.15
C HIS A 57 -4.69 -29.19 -6.06
N THR A 58 -5.19 -29.01 -4.83
CA THR A 58 -6.61 -28.76 -4.58
C THR A 58 -6.98 -27.27 -4.58
N LEU A 59 -6.01 -26.38 -4.52
CA LEU A 59 -6.13 -24.93 -4.33
C LEU A 59 -6.77 -24.51 -2.99
N TYR A 60 -7.07 -25.45 -2.10
CA TYR A 60 -7.70 -25.19 -0.81
C TYR A 60 -6.81 -24.36 0.10
N MET A 61 -7.40 -23.34 0.72
CA MET A 61 -6.78 -22.55 1.77
C MET A 61 -6.80 -23.34 3.09
N GLN A 62 -5.65 -23.41 3.75
CA GLN A 62 -5.46 -24.10 5.04
C GLN A 62 -4.75 -23.16 6.02
N SER A 63 -5.22 -23.13 7.26
CA SER A 63 -4.54 -22.42 8.35
C SER A 63 -3.33 -23.23 8.83
N TYR A 64 -2.24 -22.55 9.22
CA TYR A 64 -1.03 -23.23 9.68
C TYR A 64 -1.22 -24.01 10.98
N THR A 65 -2.04 -23.49 11.92
CA THR A 65 -2.30 -24.09 13.23
C THR A 65 -3.78 -23.94 13.62
N ALA A 66 -4.23 -24.71 14.62
CA ALA A 66 -5.57 -24.58 15.18
C ALA A 66 -5.82 -23.20 15.83
N GLU A 67 -4.76 -22.56 16.35
CA GLU A 67 -4.82 -21.21 16.91
C GLU A 67 -4.97 -20.15 15.81
N SER A 68 -4.20 -20.27 14.74
CA SER A 68 -4.35 -19.45 13.54
C SER A 68 -5.76 -19.56 12.96
N ALA A 69 -6.38 -20.74 12.99
CA ALA A 69 -7.72 -20.98 12.44
C ALA A 69 -8.79 -20.08 13.09
N LYS A 70 -8.72 -19.88 14.42
CA LYS A 70 -9.65 -18.97 15.12
C LYS A 70 -9.50 -17.51 14.65
N GLN A 71 -8.27 -17.06 14.48
CA GLN A 71 -7.97 -15.71 14.03
C GLN A 71 -8.38 -15.52 12.56
N VAL A 72 -8.09 -16.50 11.71
CA VAL A 72 -8.49 -16.53 10.30
C VAL A 72 -10.02 -16.43 10.19
N GLU A 73 -10.78 -17.19 10.99
CA GLU A 73 -12.24 -17.17 10.98
C GLU A 73 -12.81 -15.80 11.38
N GLN A 74 -12.21 -15.12 12.37
CA GLN A 74 -12.61 -13.76 12.74
C GLN A 74 -12.43 -12.77 11.59
N TYR A 75 -11.30 -12.81 10.90
CA TYR A 75 -11.04 -11.92 9.75
C TYR A 75 -11.83 -12.31 8.50
N ARG A 76 -12.10 -13.61 8.31
CA ARG A 76 -13.02 -14.11 7.26
C ARG A 76 -14.42 -13.52 7.42
N ASN A 77 -14.94 -13.51 8.64
CA ASN A 77 -16.25 -12.93 8.93
C ASN A 77 -16.28 -11.42 8.66
N LYS A 78 -15.19 -10.70 8.94
CA LYS A 78 -15.07 -9.28 8.59
C LYS A 78 -15.06 -9.06 7.09
N PHE A 79 -14.30 -9.87 6.35
CA PHE A 79 -14.25 -9.80 4.89
C PHE A 79 -15.62 -10.04 4.25
N ILE A 80 -16.39 -11.02 4.76
CA ILE A 80 -17.75 -11.29 4.29
C ILE A 80 -18.67 -10.10 4.60
N LYS A 81 -18.55 -9.51 5.81
CA LYS A 81 -19.32 -8.33 6.20
C LYS A 81 -18.99 -7.13 5.30
N GLU A 82 -17.72 -6.91 4.99
CA GLU A 82 -17.27 -5.89 4.02
C GLU A 82 -17.95 -6.07 2.66
N ALA A 83 -17.86 -7.28 2.09
CA ALA A 83 -18.47 -7.59 0.79
C ALA A 83 -20.00 -7.36 0.79
N ARG A 84 -20.68 -7.74 1.89
CA ARG A 84 -22.13 -7.54 2.05
C ARG A 84 -22.50 -6.06 2.19
N ASN A 85 -21.71 -5.28 2.93
CA ASN A 85 -21.92 -3.84 3.05
C ASN A 85 -21.75 -3.17 1.68
N LEU A 86 -20.66 -3.48 0.98
CA LEU A 86 -20.44 -2.97 -0.38
C LEU A 86 -21.55 -3.31 -1.35
N ALA A 87 -22.11 -4.54 -1.28
CA ALA A 87 -23.18 -4.96 -2.17
C ALA A 87 -24.49 -4.17 -1.98
N ARG A 88 -24.65 -3.47 -0.84
CA ARG A 88 -25.82 -2.63 -0.52
C ARG A 88 -25.63 -1.18 -0.97
N LEU A 89 -24.39 -0.72 -1.14
CA LEU A 89 -24.10 0.65 -1.52
C LEU A 89 -24.32 0.87 -3.01
N HIS A 90 -25.12 1.86 -3.36
CA HIS A 90 -25.44 2.21 -4.73
C HIS A 90 -25.15 3.67 -5.01
N HIS A 91 -23.89 3.97 -5.35
CA HIS A 91 -23.45 5.31 -5.67
C HIS A 91 -22.41 5.29 -6.80
N PRO A 92 -22.44 6.23 -7.79
CA PRO A 92 -21.55 6.20 -8.95
C PRO A 92 -20.06 6.30 -8.60
N ASN A 93 -19.72 6.88 -7.46
CA ASN A 93 -18.35 7.03 -6.98
C ASN A 93 -17.97 6.03 -5.87
N ILE A 94 -18.71 4.93 -5.73
CA ILE A 94 -18.41 3.80 -4.85
C ILE A 94 -18.32 2.54 -5.69
N ILE A 95 -17.34 1.69 -5.39
CA ILE A 95 -17.19 0.40 -6.08
C ILE A 95 -18.43 -0.48 -5.87
N ASN A 96 -18.93 -1.07 -6.94
CA ASN A 96 -20.07 -1.99 -6.88
C ASN A 96 -19.57 -3.44 -6.81
N VAL A 97 -20.17 -4.27 -5.96
CA VAL A 97 -19.94 -5.72 -5.94
C VAL A 97 -20.82 -6.40 -6.99
N ILE A 98 -20.21 -7.13 -7.90
CA ILE A 98 -20.90 -7.87 -8.97
C ILE A 98 -21.36 -9.24 -8.47
N ASP A 99 -20.54 -9.89 -7.63
CA ASP A 99 -20.74 -11.27 -7.20
C ASP A 99 -19.97 -11.55 -5.91
N VAL A 100 -20.51 -12.47 -5.09
CA VAL A 100 -19.86 -12.96 -3.86
C VAL A 100 -20.00 -14.48 -3.85
N PHE A 101 -18.91 -15.20 -3.64
CA PHE A 101 -18.92 -16.65 -3.64
C PHE A 101 -17.87 -17.26 -2.74
N GLU A 102 -18.07 -18.52 -2.39
CA GLU A 102 -17.15 -19.35 -1.63
C GLU A 102 -16.61 -20.46 -2.51
N GLU A 103 -15.29 -20.61 -2.56
CA GLU A 103 -14.57 -21.68 -3.25
C GLU A 103 -13.18 -21.84 -2.62
N ASN A 104 -12.49 -22.97 -2.82
CA ASN A 104 -11.14 -23.22 -2.31
C ASN A 104 -11.01 -23.00 -0.79
N ASN A 105 -12.07 -23.23 -0.03
CA ASN A 105 -12.15 -22.99 1.42
C ASN A 105 -11.88 -21.52 1.81
N THR A 106 -12.21 -20.57 0.92
CA THR A 106 -12.10 -19.14 1.16
C THR A 106 -13.23 -18.38 0.46
N PHE A 107 -13.29 -17.06 0.71
CA PHE A 107 -14.30 -16.18 0.14
C PHE A 107 -13.70 -15.26 -0.92
N TYR A 108 -14.51 -15.00 -1.94
CA TYR A 108 -14.21 -14.10 -3.04
C TYR A 108 -15.36 -13.12 -3.24
N TYR A 109 -15.03 -11.91 -3.68
CA TYR A 109 -16.01 -11.06 -4.33
C TYR A 109 -15.45 -10.46 -5.61
N ALA A 110 -16.32 -10.36 -6.63
CA ALA A 110 -16.01 -9.78 -7.93
C ALA A 110 -16.54 -8.36 -8.02
N MET A 111 -15.77 -7.47 -8.65
CA MET A 111 -16.07 -6.06 -8.83
C MET A 111 -15.59 -5.58 -10.21
N PRO A 112 -16.06 -4.44 -10.74
CA PRO A 112 -15.54 -3.89 -11.97
C PRO A 112 -14.02 -3.69 -11.90
N TYR A 113 -13.34 -3.96 -13.01
CA TYR A 113 -11.93 -3.61 -13.17
C TYR A 113 -11.81 -2.22 -13.78
N TYR A 114 -11.06 -1.35 -13.13
CA TYR A 114 -10.78 0.02 -13.59
C TYR A 114 -9.33 0.10 -14.09
N PRO A 115 -9.12 0.22 -15.42
CA PRO A 115 -7.77 0.22 -15.99
C PRO A 115 -6.98 1.50 -15.72
N GLY A 116 -7.65 2.59 -15.32
CA GLY A 116 -7.02 3.88 -14.99
C GLY A 116 -6.15 3.85 -13.72
N GLY A 117 -6.18 2.74 -12.97
CA GLY A 117 -5.41 2.62 -11.73
C GLY A 117 -5.93 3.52 -10.61
N SER A 118 -5.12 3.72 -9.58
CA SER A 118 -5.45 4.57 -8.44
C SER A 118 -5.01 6.02 -8.64
N LEU A 119 -5.63 6.96 -7.92
CA LEU A 119 -5.16 8.35 -7.88
C LEU A 119 -3.73 8.47 -7.35
N GLN A 120 -3.29 7.53 -6.50
CA GLN A 120 -1.90 7.45 -6.07
C GLN A 120 -0.97 7.20 -7.26
N GLU A 121 -1.26 6.16 -8.06
CA GLU A 121 -0.48 5.82 -9.24
C GLU A 121 -0.54 6.91 -10.31
N TYR A 122 -1.69 7.54 -10.46
CA TYR A 122 -1.88 8.66 -11.38
C TYR A 122 -0.98 9.85 -11.03
N VAL A 123 -0.97 10.29 -9.76
CA VAL A 123 -0.12 11.38 -9.27
C VAL A 123 1.36 11.00 -9.28
N ASP A 124 1.70 9.76 -8.94
CA ASP A 124 3.09 9.25 -8.99
C ASP A 124 3.65 9.31 -10.43
N ALA A 125 2.80 9.09 -11.44
CA ALA A 125 3.18 9.11 -12.85
C ALA A 125 3.18 10.54 -13.46
N HIS A 126 2.24 11.41 -13.08
CA HIS A 126 2.01 12.69 -13.75
C HIS A 126 2.41 13.91 -12.90
N GLY A 127 2.73 13.70 -11.61
CA GLY A 127 3.01 14.76 -10.65
C GLY A 127 1.74 15.32 -9.99
N ALA A 128 1.90 16.42 -9.25
CA ALA A 128 0.81 17.11 -8.56
C ALA A 128 -0.21 17.64 -9.55
N LEU A 129 -1.48 17.56 -9.17
CA LEU A 129 -2.62 18.00 -9.99
C LEU A 129 -2.84 19.51 -9.88
N SER A 130 -3.57 20.06 -10.84
CA SER A 130 -4.13 21.41 -10.75
C SER A 130 -5.23 21.49 -9.68
N ASP A 131 -5.48 22.69 -9.17
CA ASP A 131 -6.55 22.98 -8.21
C ASP A 131 -7.91 22.43 -8.70
N THR A 132 -8.25 22.69 -9.97
CA THR A 132 -9.50 22.25 -10.60
C THR A 132 -9.62 20.73 -10.67
N GLU A 133 -8.56 20.06 -11.10
CA GLU A 133 -8.56 18.61 -11.26
C GLU A 133 -8.60 17.88 -9.90
N ALA A 134 -7.82 18.33 -8.92
CA ALA A 134 -7.86 17.80 -7.57
C ALA A 134 -9.24 17.96 -6.93
N MET A 135 -9.85 19.14 -7.07
CA MET A 135 -11.19 19.40 -6.54
C MET A 135 -12.28 18.59 -7.25
N LYS A 136 -12.15 18.32 -8.56
CA LYS A 136 -13.07 17.41 -9.28
C LYS A 136 -13.14 16.05 -8.56
N TYR A 137 -12.00 15.42 -8.32
CA TYR A 137 -11.95 14.10 -7.67
C TYR A 137 -12.42 14.15 -6.21
N VAL A 138 -11.97 15.16 -5.46
CA VAL A 138 -12.36 15.33 -4.05
C VAL A 138 -13.87 15.53 -3.91
N ARG A 139 -14.51 16.32 -4.77
CA ARG A 139 -15.97 16.50 -4.76
C ARG A 139 -16.72 15.19 -5.08
N GLN A 140 -16.23 14.40 -6.02
CA GLN A 140 -16.83 13.09 -6.32
C GLN A 140 -16.77 12.16 -5.10
N ILE A 141 -15.65 12.12 -4.41
CA ILE A 141 -15.49 11.31 -3.19
C ILE A 141 -16.28 11.91 -2.02
N ALA A 142 -16.34 13.24 -1.90
CA ALA A 142 -17.18 13.88 -0.89
C ALA A 142 -18.68 13.53 -1.04
N LYS A 143 -19.19 13.47 -2.30
CA LYS A 143 -20.57 13.00 -2.58
C LYS A 143 -20.75 11.52 -2.14
N ALA A 144 -19.77 10.66 -2.43
CA ALA A 144 -19.80 9.27 -1.99
C ALA A 144 -19.81 9.12 -0.47
N LEU A 145 -18.93 9.86 0.21
CA LEU A 145 -18.88 9.87 1.69
C LEU A 145 -20.15 10.46 2.31
N LYS A 146 -20.71 11.50 1.72
CA LYS A 146 -22.00 12.07 2.19
C LYS A 146 -23.09 11.01 2.15
N TYR A 147 -23.28 10.32 1.02
CA TYR A 147 -24.21 9.21 0.89
C TYR A 147 -23.96 8.12 1.96
N MET A 148 -22.70 7.74 2.16
CA MET A 148 -22.34 6.74 3.17
C MET A 148 -22.68 7.19 4.61
N HIS A 149 -22.41 8.47 4.93
CA HIS A 149 -22.59 9.00 6.27
C HIS A 149 -24.06 9.25 6.61
N GLU A 150 -24.82 9.85 5.69
CA GLU A 150 -26.18 10.33 5.95
C GLU A 150 -27.24 9.26 5.67
N GLU A 151 -27.06 8.44 4.65
CA GLU A 151 -28.07 7.47 4.22
C GLU A 151 -27.77 6.05 4.74
N GLU A 152 -26.51 5.64 4.73
CA GLU A 152 -26.13 4.26 5.06
C GLU A 152 -25.51 4.12 6.47
N HIS A 153 -25.21 5.23 7.14
CA HIS A 153 -24.57 5.27 8.47
C HIS A 153 -23.25 4.46 8.53
N ILE A 154 -22.42 4.61 7.49
CA ILE A 154 -21.12 3.94 7.35
C ILE A 154 -20.02 4.99 7.21
N CYS A 155 -18.96 4.86 8.03
CA CYS A 155 -17.70 5.58 7.83
C CYS A 155 -16.68 4.67 7.12
N HIS A 156 -15.85 5.27 6.27
CA HIS A 156 -14.84 4.54 5.50
C HIS A 156 -13.55 4.29 6.28
N PHE A 157 -13.03 5.31 6.97
CA PHE A 157 -11.82 5.32 7.82
C PHE A 157 -10.48 5.03 7.12
N ASP A 158 -10.46 4.81 5.80
CA ASP A 158 -9.22 4.66 5.02
C ASP A 158 -9.27 5.40 3.67
N VAL A 159 -9.84 6.61 3.67
CA VAL A 159 -9.85 7.46 2.48
C VAL A 159 -8.43 7.92 2.18
N LYS A 160 -7.90 7.50 1.03
CA LYS A 160 -6.56 7.87 0.56
C LYS A 160 -6.46 7.69 -0.96
N PRO A 161 -5.49 8.32 -1.64
CA PRO A 161 -5.35 8.22 -3.09
C PRO A 161 -5.22 6.79 -3.61
N ALA A 162 -4.60 5.89 -2.86
CA ALA A 162 -4.46 4.47 -3.22
C ALA A 162 -5.79 3.71 -3.23
N ASN A 163 -6.80 4.19 -2.48
CA ASN A 163 -8.14 3.61 -2.39
C ASN A 163 -9.18 4.34 -3.27
N ILE A 164 -8.73 5.17 -4.20
CA ILE A 164 -9.58 5.87 -5.16
C ILE A 164 -9.10 5.50 -6.56
N LEU A 165 -9.91 4.73 -7.29
CA LEU A 165 -9.62 4.35 -8.67
C LEU A 165 -10.24 5.31 -9.66
N LEU A 166 -9.68 5.34 -10.87
CA LEU A 166 -10.23 6.08 -12.01
C LEU A 166 -10.97 5.13 -12.95
N ASP A 167 -12.24 5.43 -13.24
CA ASP A 167 -12.99 4.73 -14.28
C ASP A 167 -12.52 5.12 -15.69
N ALA A 168 -13.06 4.48 -16.73
CA ALA A 168 -12.70 4.75 -18.12
C ALA A 168 -13.08 6.18 -18.59
N LYS A 169 -13.95 6.89 -17.84
CA LYS A 169 -14.35 8.27 -18.10
C LYS A 169 -13.58 9.28 -17.26
N GLY A 170 -12.60 8.82 -16.46
CA GLY A 170 -11.83 9.65 -15.55
C GLY A 170 -12.63 10.15 -14.34
N ASN A 171 -13.62 9.36 -13.86
CA ASN A 171 -14.31 9.61 -12.61
C ASN A 171 -13.65 8.85 -11.47
N ALA A 172 -13.63 9.45 -10.28
CA ALA A 172 -13.11 8.82 -9.07
C ALA A 172 -14.11 7.82 -8.48
N VAL A 173 -13.61 6.64 -8.11
CA VAL A 173 -14.39 5.56 -7.49
C VAL A 173 -13.69 5.09 -6.23
N LEU A 174 -14.35 5.22 -5.09
CA LEU A 174 -13.85 4.81 -3.78
C LEU A 174 -13.93 3.29 -3.64
N ILE A 175 -12.84 2.69 -3.16
CA ILE A 175 -12.68 1.24 -2.99
C ILE A 175 -12.14 0.91 -1.60
N ASP A 176 -12.12 -0.38 -1.25
CA ASP A 176 -11.48 -0.94 -0.05
C ASP A 176 -12.10 -0.51 1.27
N PHE A 177 -13.20 -1.17 1.61
CA PHE A 177 -14.00 -0.96 2.81
C PHE A 177 -13.59 -1.87 3.98
N GLY A 178 -12.37 -2.43 3.93
CA GLY A 178 -11.88 -3.43 4.88
C GLY A 178 -11.80 -2.98 6.33
N ILE A 179 -11.79 -1.67 6.56
CA ILE A 179 -11.83 -1.08 7.90
C ILE A 179 -13.05 -0.19 8.13
N SER A 180 -13.97 -0.15 7.16
CA SER A 180 -15.21 0.61 7.29
C SER A 180 -16.07 0.07 8.45
N LYS A 181 -16.77 0.96 9.12
CA LYS A 181 -17.57 0.64 10.31
C LYS A 181 -18.92 1.31 10.25
N ASN A 182 -19.95 0.58 10.73
CA ASN A 182 -21.27 1.12 10.95
C ASN A 182 -21.29 1.85 12.29
N TYR A 183 -22.02 2.94 12.39
CA TYR A 183 -22.33 3.64 13.63
C TYR A 183 -23.85 3.76 13.80
N ASP A 184 -24.31 3.89 15.06
CA ASP A 184 -25.71 4.04 15.38
C ASP A 184 -26.19 5.49 15.20
N GLU A 185 -27.51 5.72 15.43
CA GLU A 185 -28.14 7.04 15.37
C GLU A 185 -27.51 8.07 16.33
N HIS A 186 -26.78 7.59 17.34
CA HIS A 186 -26.10 8.42 18.34
C HIS A 186 -24.61 8.63 18.00
N GLY A 187 -24.14 8.11 16.88
CA GLY A 187 -22.75 8.21 16.43
C GLY A 187 -21.79 7.26 17.15
N HIS A 188 -22.31 6.22 17.84
CA HIS A 188 -21.47 5.21 18.48
C HIS A 188 -21.16 4.08 17.52
N GLU A 189 -19.91 3.64 17.52
CA GLU A 189 -19.47 2.52 16.71
C GLU A 189 -20.04 1.19 17.20
N THR A 190 -20.58 0.39 16.28
CA THR A 190 -21.19 -0.91 16.60
C THR A 190 -20.19 -2.06 16.74
N THR A 191 -18.88 -1.83 16.50
CA THR A 191 -17.84 -2.89 16.53
C THR A 191 -16.54 -2.43 17.18
N ILE A 192 -16.06 -3.16 18.19
CA ILE A 192 -14.81 -2.92 18.93
C ILE A 192 -13.61 -3.53 18.18
N THR A 193 -13.28 -3.09 16.98
CA THR A 193 -12.11 -3.62 16.27
C THR A 193 -11.11 -2.50 16.02
N PRO A 194 -9.80 -2.70 16.31
CA PRO A 194 -8.77 -1.74 15.93
C PRO A 194 -8.83 -1.43 14.44
N VAL A 195 -8.77 -0.15 14.10
CA VAL A 195 -8.75 0.33 12.72
C VAL A 195 -7.32 0.37 12.24
N GLY A 196 -7.06 -0.11 11.02
CA GLY A 196 -5.79 0.08 10.33
C GLY A 196 -5.49 1.58 10.17
N MET A 197 -4.22 1.96 10.19
CA MET A 197 -3.81 3.35 10.05
C MET A 197 -3.03 3.55 8.75
N SER A 198 -3.47 4.53 7.97
CA SER A 198 -2.72 4.99 6.80
C SER A 198 -1.97 6.26 7.18
N ASP A 199 -0.63 6.12 7.40
CA ASP A 199 0.21 7.21 7.86
C ASP A 199 0.10 8.45 6.94
N GLY A 200 -0.10 9.62 7.54
CA GLY A 200 -0.38 10.89 6.86
C GLY A 200 -1.86 11.14 6.54
N TYR A 201 -2.68 10.10 6.37
CA TYR A 201 -4.12 10.22 6.06
C TYR A 201 -5.00 10.00 7.28
N ALA A 202 -4.55 9.20 8.25
CA ALA A 202 -5.30 8.93 9.48
C ALA A 202 -5.29 10.14 10.42
N PRO A 203 -6.44 10.53 11.01
CA PRO A 203 -6.50 11.55 12.06
C PRO A 203 -5.99 11.02 13.40
N ILE A 204 -5.80 11.91 14.38
CA ILE A 204 -5.15 11.59 15.65
C ILE A 204 -5.93 10.55 16.47
N GLU A 205 -7.25 10.59 16.42
CA GLU A 205 -8.13 9.63 17.12
C GLU A 205 -7.94 8.19 16.61
N GLN A 206 -7.58 7.99 15.34
CA GLN A 206 -7.25 6.67 14.82
C GLN A 206 -5.90 6.16 15.36
N TYR A 207 -4.90 7.03 15.51
CA TYR A 207 -3.62 6.65 16.15
C TYR A 207 -3.79 6.27 17.62
N GLN A 208 -4.70 6.96 18.32
CA GLN A 208 -5.01 6.69 19.71
C GLN A 208 -5.88 5.44 19.89
N GLN A 209 -6.43 4.89 18.81
CA GLN A 209 -7.41 3.80 18.81
C GLN A 209 -8.61 4.11 19.72
N ASN A 210 -8.98 5.40 19.84
CA ASN A 210 -10.11 5.84 20.63
C ASN A 210 -11.40 5.66 19.79
N VAL A 211 -11.97 4.47 19.91
CA VAL A 211 -13.12 4.03 19.12
C VAL A 211 -14.35 4.92 19.33
N GLU A 212 -14.53 5.47 20.53
CA GLU A 212 -15.65 6.36 20.87
C GLU A 212 -15.59 7.69 20.11
N GLU A 213 -14.43 8.07 19.64
CA GLU A 213 -14.24 9.28 18.84
C GLU A 213 -14.35 9.07 17.33
N PHE A 214 -14.47 7.83 16.88
CA PHE A 214 -14.60 7.54 15.45
C PHE A 214 -15.96 8.01 14.93
N SER A 215 -15.95 8.77 13.85
CA SER A 215 -17.16 9.38 13.30
C SER A 215 -16.92 9.83 11.84
N PRO A 216 -17.96 10.30 11.12
CA PRO A 216 -17.84 10.91 9.82
C PRO A 216 -16.73 11.99 9.70
N VAL A 217 -16.46 12.70 10.79
CA VAL A 217 -15.43 13.74 10.86
C VAL A 217 -14.02 13.16 10.68
N SER A 218 -13.80 11.88 10.94
CA SER A 218 -12.52 11.20 10.64
C SER A 218 -12.29 11.06 9.13
N ASP A 219 -13.34 10.78 8.35
CA ASP A 219 -13.25 10.75 6.88
C ASP A 219 -13.04 12.15 6.28
N VAL A 220 -13.57 13.20 6.93
CA VAL A 220 -13.29 14.60 6.54
C VAL A 220 -11.79 14.89 6.60
N TYR A 221 -11.11 14.45 7.68
CA TYR A 221 -9.65 14.60 7.77
C TYR A 221 -8.93 13.86 6.66
N ALA A 222 -9.29 12.60 6.43
CA ALA A 222 -8.66 11.75 5.43
C ALA A 222 -8.86 12.28 4.00
N LEU A 223 -10.03 12.86 3.71
CA LEU A 223 -10.31 13.51 2.43
C LEU A 223 -9.49 14.79 2.25
N GLY A 224 -9.33 15.60 3.31
CA GLY A 224 -8.43 16.76 3.31
C GLY A 224 -6.97 16.40 3.07
N ALA A 225 -6.52 15.32 3.72
CA ALA A 225 -5.17 14.77 3.51
C ALA A 225 -4.98 14.22 2.08
N THR A 226 -6.04 13.64 1.51
CA THR A 226 -6.08 13.22 0.10
C THR A 226 -5.95 14.43 -0.82
N LEU A 227 -6.73 15.49 -0.61
CA LEU A 227 -6.61 16.74 -1.37
C LEU A 227 -5.18 17.32 -1.29
N TYR A 228 -4.61 17.34 -0.08
CA TYR A 228 -3.23 17.77 0.10
C TYR A 228 -2.27 16.98 -0.79
N PHE A 229 -2.36 15.65 -0.77
CA PHE A 229 -1.52 14.79 -1.61
C PHE A 229 -1.69 15.08 -3.10
N LEU A 230 -2.92 15.19 -3.58
CA LEU A 230 -3.20 15.46 -5.00
C LEU A 230 -2.53 16.76 -5.48
N LEU A 231 -2.53 17.80 -4.64
CA LEU A 231 -1.98 19.12 -4.94
C LEU A 231 -0.47 19.27 -4.72
N HIS A 232 0.14 18.40 -3.94
CA HIS A 232 1.57 18.49 -3.62
C HIS A 232 2.41 17.35 -4.21
N GLY A 233 1.78 16.26 -4.67
CA GLY A 233 2.45 15.04 -5.10
C GLY A 233 3.21 14.34 -3.97
N LYS A 234 2.94 14.73 -2.72
CA LYS A 234 3.62 14.21 -1.52
C LYS A 234 2.61 14.02 -0.40
N ARG A 235 2.77 12.90 0.31
CA ARG A 235 1.99 12.62 1.50
C ARG A 235 2.15 13.71 2.56
N PRO A 236 1.07 14.16 3.23
CA PRO A 236 1.17 15.12 4.31
C PRO A 236 1.91 14.54 5.52
N VAL A 237 2.44 15.42 6.35
CA VAL A 237 3.01 15.07 7.65
C VAL A 237 1.90 14.46 8.52
N SER A 238 2.18 13.34 9.20
CA SER A 238 1.17 12.60 9.95
C SER A 238 0.58 13.42 11.13
N ALA A 239 -0.62 13.05 11.55
CA ALA A 239 -1.29 13.71 12.68
C ALA A 239 -0.42 13.66 13.97
N VAL A 240 0.28 12.56 14.21
CA VAL A 240 1.19 12.41 15.37
C VAL A 240 2.38 13.35 15.26
N GLN A 241 3.02 13.43 14.12
CA GLN A 241 4.15 14.36 13.91
C GLN A 241 3.69 15.82 14.03
N ARG A 242 2.49 16.15 13.55
CA ARG A 242 1.90 17.49 13.69
C ARG A 242 1.54 17.82 15.13
N ALA A 243 1.05 16.86 15.90
CA ALA A 243 0.83 17.01 17.34
C ALA A 243 2.16 17.25 18.10
N GLY A 244 3.28 16.71 17.59
CA GLY A 244 4.63 16.97 18.08
C GLY A 244 5.25 18.27 17.57
N GLY A 245 4.50 19.15 16.86
CA GLY A 245 4.95 20.46 16.40
C GLY A 245 5.40 20.54 14.93
N ALA A 246 5.33 19.45 14.17
CA ALA A 246 5.64 19.50 12.74
C ALA A 246 4.58 20.30 11.97
N THR A 247 5.01 21.13 11.02
CA THR A 247 4.15 22.02 10.26
C THR A 247 3.70 21.39 8.94
N LEU A 248 2.42 21.52 8.59
CA LEU A 248 1.91 21.18 7.28
C LEU A 248 2.28 22.29 6.29
N LEU A 249 3.23 22.02 5.41
CA LEU A 249 3.72 22.99 4.43
C LEU A 249 2.77 23.08 3.24
N MET A 250 2.17 24.25 3.05
CA MET A 250 1.30 24.53 1.91
C MET A 250 2.05 25.16 0.75
N ASN A 251 1.77 24.70 -0.46
CA ASN A 251 2.27 25.38 -1.66
C ASN A 251 1.71 26.81 -1.72
N LYS A 252 2.60 27.79 -1.94
CA LYS A 252 2.21 29.22 -2.02
C LYS A 252 1.26 29.53 -3.19
N ARG A 253 1.30 28.72 -4.24
CA ARG A 253 0.49 28.92 -5.48
C ARG A 253 -0.96 28.45 -5.35
N LEU A 254 -1.32 27.68 -4.31
CA LEU A 254 -2.69 27.25 -4.09
C LEU A 254 -3.60 28.44 -3.81
N SER A 255 -4.84 28.36 -4.30
CA SER A 255 -5.86 29.36 -4.01
C SER A 255 -6.12 29.47 -2.50
N PRO A 256 -6.52 30.63 -1.97
CA PRO A 256 -6.89 30.80 -0.56
C PRO A 256 -7.97 29.81 -0.14
N GLU A 257 -8.98 29.61 -0.98
CA GLU A 257 -10.10 28.71 -0.75
C GLU A 257 -9.63 27.25 -0.53
N ILE A 258 -8.74 26.75 -1.37
CA ILE A 258 -8.19 25.39 -1.21
C ILE A 258 -7.35 25.27 0.07
N LYS A 259 -6.57 26.29 0.41
CA LYS A 259 -5.84 26.31 1.69
C LYS A 259 -6.79 26.26 2.87
N ASP A 260 -7.91 26.97 2.79
CA ASP A 260 -8.94 26.97 3.84
C ASP A 260 -9.62 25.60 3.95
N PHE A 261 -9.91 24.92 2.84
CA PHE A 261 -10.43 23.54 2.86
C PHE A 261 -9.47 22.58 3.57
N ILE A 262 -8.19 22.59 3.20
CA ILE A 262 -7.19 21.73 3.82
C ILE A 262 -7.06 22.06 5.32
N ASN A 263 -7.01 23.34 5.69
CA ASN A 263 -6.89 23.78 7.07
C ASN A 263 -8.12 23.40 7.91
N ALA A 264 -9.33 23.56 7.37
CA ALA A 264 -10.56 23.23 8.08
C ALA A 264 -10.74 21.72 8.27
N SER A 265 -10.41 20.92 7.25
CA SER A 265 -10.56 19.47 7.27
C SER A 265 -9.45 18.77 8.07
N MET A 266 -8.22 19.29 8.04
CA MET A 266 -7.07 18.64 8.69
C MET A 266 -6.75 19.19 10.08
N LYS A 267 -7.69 19.82 10.80
CA LYS A 267 -7.52 20.17 12.21
C LYS A 267 -7.23 18.92 13.04
N LEU A 268 -6.27 18.99 13.95
CA LEU A 268 -5.91 17.86 14.83
C LEU A 268 -7.02 17.60 15.85
N VAL A 269 -7.53 18.68 16.45
CA VAL A 269 -8.62 18.60 17.43
C VAL A 269 -9.93 18.38 16.68
N LYS A 270 -10.58 17.23 16.89
CA LYS A 270 -11.79 16.81 16.19
C LYS A 270 -12.91 17.87 16.20
N ARG A 271 -13.20 18.49 17.35
CA ARG A 271 -14.24 19.52 17.50
C ARG A 271 -13.98 20.83 16.74
N GLU A 272 -12.74 21.06 16.34
CA GLU A 272 -12.33 22.25 15.55
C GLU A 272 -12.30 21.96 14.05
N ARG A 273 -12.44 20.69 13.69
CA ARG A 273 -12.46 20.22 12.31
C ARG A 273 -13.82 20.51 11.69
N ALA A 274 -13.85 20.67 10.37
CA ALA A 274 -15.11 20.70 9.64
C ALA A 274 -15.94 19.44 9.99
N ASN A 275 -17.22 19.65 10.32
CA ASN A 275 -18.09 18.62 10.89
C ASN A 275 -18.68 17.67 9.82
N SER A 276 -18.61 18.03 8.55
CA SER A 276 -19.15 17.26 7.43
C SER A 276 -18.26 17.43 6.19
N VAL A 277 -18.38 16.47 5.27
CA VAL A 277 -17.78 16.57 3.92
C VAL A 277 -18.39 17.66 3.05
N ASP A 278 -19.47 18.30 3.49
CA ASP A 278 -20.10 19.44 2.80
C ASP A 278 -19.15 20.63 2.62
N VAL A 279 -18.12 20.74 3.47
CA VAL A 279 -17.05 21.74 3.27
C VAL A 279 -16.42 21.65 1.89
N PHE A 280 -16.34 20.46 1.30
CA PHE A 280 -15.81 20.26 -0.05
C PHE A 280 -16.86 20.43 -1.16
N LEU A 281 -18.15 20.45 -0.82
CA LEU A 281 -19.27 20.57 -1.75
C LEU A 281 -19.79 22.02 -1.86
N GLY A 282 -19.66 22.80 -0.77
CA GLY A 282 -20.41 24.05 -0.52
C GLY A 282 -19.85 25.35 -1.09
N SER A 283 -18.76 25.38 -1.84
CA SER A 283 -18.16 26.63 -2.29
C SER A 283 -17.80 26.62 -3.77
N THR A 284 -18.82 26.60 -4.63
CA THR A 284 -18.64 27.16 -5.99
C THR A 284 -19.96 27.62 -6.52
N GLY A 285 -20.10 28.96 -6.59
CA GLY A 285 -20.93 29.55 -7.61
C GLY A 285 -20.44 29.00 -8.95
N ASN A 286 -21.32 28.31 -9.67
CA ASN A 286 -21.26 28.00 -11.09
C ASN A 286 -19.90 27.72 -11.72
N LEU A 287 -19.33 26.53 -11.43
CA LEU A 287 -18.60 25.78 -12.43
C LEU A 287 -19.56 24.69 -12.91
N ASP A 288 -20.34 25.00 -13.90
CA ASP A 288 -21.22 24.09 -14.61
C ASP A 288 -20.42 22.83 -15.02
N GLU A 289 -20.85 21.63 -14.60
CA GLU A 289 -20.30 20.36 -15.04
C GLU A 289 -20.32 20.22 -16.58
N SER A 290 -21.15 21.04 -17.26
CA SER A 290 -21.25 21.08 -18.73
C SER A 290 -20.08 21.79 -19.42
N THR A 291 -19.34 22.68 -18.74
CA THR A 291 -18.23 23.43 -19.36
C THR A 291 -16.90 22.67 -19.30
N LEU A 292 -16.78 21.61 -18.46
CA LEU A 292 -15.55 20.83 -18.34
C LEU A 292 -15.45 19.67 -19.34
N ILE A 293 -16.52 19.42 -20.12
CA ILE A 293 -16.55 18.33 -21.11
C ILE A 293 -15.98 18.78 -22.46
N ASP A 294 -15.92 20.08 -22.74
CA ASP A 294 -15.71 20.59 -24.11
C ASP A 294 -14.28 21.00 -24.47
N GLU A 295 -13.36 21.14 -23.51
CA GLU A 295 -12.00 21.60 -23.86
C GLU A 295 -10.95 20.50 -24.01
N ARG A 296 -11.26 19.22 -23.75
CA ARG A 296 -10.33 18.09 -23.95
C ARG A 296 -10.79 17.02 -24.93
N HIS A 297 -11.89 17.21 -25.64
CA HIS A 297 -12.33 16.27 -26.68
C HIS A 297 -11.72 16.55 -28.06
N SER A 298 -10.93 17.64 -28.21
CA SER A 298 -10.28 17.95 -29.48
C SER A 298 -8.87 17.36 -29.65
N ASP A 299 -8.26 16.80 -28.59
CA ASP A 299 -6.90 16.23 -28.65
C ASP A 299 -6.82 14.71 -28.53
N TYR A 300 -7.96 14.02 -28.50
CA TYR A 300 -7.95 12.59 -28.77
C TYR A 300 -8.11 12.38 -30.28
N GLU A 301 -7.04 12.57 -31.02
CA GLU A 301 -6.87 11.89 -32.30
C GLU A 301 -7.14 10.41 -32.05
N GLU A 302 -7.99 9.86 -32.86
CA GLU A 302 -8.22 8.43 -33.03
C GLU A 302 -6.83 7.78 -33.19
N ILE A 303 -6.28 7.27 -32.08
CA ILE A 303 -5.01 6.55 -32.11
C ILE A 303 -5.30 5.24 -32.85
N THR A 304 -5.15 5.33 -34.16
CA THR A 304 -4.91 4.13 -34.98
C THR A 304 -3.70 3.47 -34.38
N TYR A 305 -3.90 2.28 -33.83
CA TYR A 305 -2.84 1.41 -33.31
C TYR A 305 -1.88 1.05 -34.43
N THR A 306 -0.92 1.92 -34.71
CA THR A 306 0.29 1.50 -35.38
C THR A 306 1.13 0.76 -34.35
N SER A 307 1.37 -0.52 -34.58
CA SER A 307 2.25 -1.33 -33.73
C SER A 307 3.58 -0.60 -33.56
N LYS A 308 3.89 -0.18 -32.31
CA LYS A 308 5.19 0.45 -32.00
C LYS A 308 6.31 -0.51 -32.38
N SER A 309 7.37 0.00 -32.98
CA SER A 309 8.54 -0.84 -33.28
C SER A 309 9.19 -1.32 -31.95
N HIS A 310 9.88 -2.46 -32.00
CA HIS A 310 10.60 -3.00 -30.85
C HIS A 310 11.58 -1.96 -30.26
N ALA A 311 12.22 -1.15 -31.12
CA ALA A 311 13.14 -0.10 -30.70
C ALA A 311 12.44 1.06 -29.95
N ASP A 312 11.19 1.39 -30.32
CA ASP A 312 10.42 2.43 -29.64
C ASP A 312 9.95 1.93 -28.27
N LEU A 313 9.53 0.67 -28.15
CA LEU A 313 9.18 0.04 -26.88
C LEU A 313 10.37 -0.08 -25.93
N GLU A 314 11.55 -0.39 -26.46
CA GLU A 314 12.78 -0.46 -25.66
C GLU A 314 13.17 0.92 -25.11
N ARG A 315 13.07 1.98 -25.94
CA ARG A 315 13.34 3.36 -25.50
C ARG A 315 12.35 3.81 -24.42
N GLU A 316 11.06 3.48 -24.57
CA GLU A 316 10.02 3.80 -23.62
C GLU A 316 10.23 3.05 -22.29
N ALA A 317 10.59 1.75 -22.34
CA ALA A 317 10.92 0.95 -21.18
C ALA A 317 12.12 1.50 -20.40
N LEU A 318 13.18 1.92 -21.11
CA LEU A 318 14.36 2.51 -20.49
C LEU A 318 14.04 3.84 -19.82
N ALA A 319 13.28 4.72 -20.48
CA ALA A 319 12.86 5.99 -19.90
C ALA A 319 11.96 5.80 -18.67
N TYR A 320 11.07 4.80 -18.69
CA TYR A 320 10.25 4.43 -17.55
C TYR A 320 11.11 3.88 -16.39
N TYR A 321 12.09 3.02 -16.69
CA TYR A 321 13.02 2.49 -15.68
C TYR A 321 13.80 3.62 -15.01
N GLU A 322 14.41 4.52 -15.78
CA GLU A 322 15.19 5.64 -15.24
C GLU A 322 14.39 6.55 -14.30
N LYS A 323 13.08 6.70 -14.58
CA LYS A 323 12.17 7.48 -13.72
C LYS A 323 11.70 6.73 -12.47
N ASN A 324 11.70 5.39 -12.48
CA ASN A 324 11.11 4.54 -11.45
C ASN A 324 12.08 3.46 -10.93
N ASP A 325 13.38 3.63 -11.06
CA ASP A 325 14.42 2.64 -10.75
C ASP A 325 14.28 2.03 -9.34
N ILE A 326 14.08 2.85 -8.31
CA ILE A 326 13.93 2.40 -6.92
C ILE A 326 12.70 1.50 -6.76
N LYS A 327 11.58 1.84 -7.41
CA LYS A 327 10.33 1.07 -7.33
C LYS A 327 10.49 -0.28 -8.04
N ILE A 328 11.11 -0.26 -9.20
CA ILE A 328 11.37 -1.46 -9.99
C ILE A 328 12.39 -2.36 -9.28
N LEU A 329 13.48 -1.82 -8.77
CA LEU A 329 14.46 -2.56 -7.97
C LEU A 329 13.84 -3.21 -6.74
N ASN A 330 12.89 -2.52 -6.09
CA ASN A 330 12.14 -3.08 -4.95
C ASN A 330 11.22 -4.22 -5.37
N GLN A 331 10.52 -4.07 -6.50
CA GLN A 331 9.62 -5.09 -7.04
C GLN A 331 10.36 -6.40 -7.39
N TYR A 332 11.60 -6.30 -7.88
CA TYR A 332 12.45 -7.45 -8.17
C TYR A 332 13.27 -7.94 -6.96
N GLY A 333 12.97 -7.48 -5.75
CA GLY A 333 13.57 -7.98 -4.50
C GLY A 333 15.01 -7.52 -4.24
N PHE A 334 15.48 -6.47 -4.94
CA PHE A 334 16.83 -5.93 -4.78
C PHE A 334 17.17 -5.56 -3.34
N PHE A 335 16.28 -4.83 -2.66
CA PHE A 335 16.51 -4.35 -1.30
C PHE A 335 16.47 -5.48 -0.27
N GLU A 336 15.64 -6.50 -0.46
CA GLU A 336 15.68 -7.71 0.39
C GLU A 336 16.99 -8.46 0.25
N THR A 337 17.48 -8.63 -0.97
CA THR A 337 18.77 -9.28 -1.25
C THR A 337 19.91 -8.48 -0.65
N LYS A 338 19.92 -7.15 -0.78
CA LYS A 338 20.88 -6.24 -0.16
C LYS A 338 20.86 -6.37 1.37
N LYS A 339 19.67 -6.37 2.00
CA LYS A 339 19.52 -6.53 3.45
C LYS A 339 20.01 -7.88 3.95
N LYS A 340 19.68 -8.98 3.27
CA LYS A 340 20.16 -10.33 3.61
C LYS A 340 21.68 -10.44 3.54
N ARG A 341 22.31 -9.87 2.50
CA ARG A 341 23.76 -9.84 2.34
C ARG A 341 24.45 -9.02 3.43
N GLN A 342 23.93 -7.82 3.74
CA GLN A 342 24.46 -7.00 4.83
C GLN A 342 24.41 -7.74 6.16
N ALA A 343 23.30 -8.41 6.49
CA ALA A 343 23.18 -9.20 7.70
C ALA A 343 24.19 -10.36 7.72
N SER A 344 24.33 -11.10 6.63
CA SER A 344 25.30 -12.21 6.49
C SER A 344 26.75 -11.73 6.67
N THR A 345 27.10 -10.58 6.09
CA THR A 345 28.43 -9.97 6.22
C THR A 345 28.74 -9.55 7.66
N ILE A 346 27.76 -8.94 8.36
CA ILE A 346 27.89 -8.57 9.77
C ILE A 346 28.11 -9.84 10.63
N TRP A 347 27.32 -10.87 10.44
CA TRP A 347 27.47 -12.12 11.19
C TRP A 347 28.83 -12.79 10.95
N ALA A 348 29.28 -12.87 9.69
CA ALA A 348 30.58 -13.44 9.36
C ALA A 348 31.73 -12.65 10.04
N SER A 349 31.67 -11.32 10.00
CA SER A 349 32.65 -10.45 10.65
C SER A 349 32.66 -10.64 12.19
N CYS A 350 31.48 -10.73 12.81
CA CYS A 350 31.38 -10.98 14.24
C CYS A 350 31.99 -12.33 14.63
N ILE A 351 31.76 -13.38 13.86
CA ILE A 351 32.32 -14.72 14.12
C ILE A 351 33.85 -14.69 14.03
N VAL A 352 34.41 -14.06 12.98
CA VAL A 352 35.89 -13.94 12.84
C VAL A 352 36.48 -13.16 14.01
N CYS A 353 35.88 -12.03 14.41
CA CYS A 353 36.37 -11.25 15.54
C CYS A 353 36.27 -12.01 16.87
N LEU A 354 35.22 -12.80 17.07
CA LEU A 354 35.09 -13.64 18.26
C LEU A 354 36.19 -14.70 18.34
N ILE A 355 36.49 -15.38 17.23
CA ILE A 355 37.55 -16.39 17.16
C ILE A 355 38.91 -15.75 17.47
N LEU A 356 39.23 -14.62 16.85
CA LEU A 356 40.47 -13.90 17.09
C LEU A 356 40.58 -13.42 18.56
N SER A 357 39.50 -12.89 19.13
CA SER A 357 39.47 -12.45 20.52
C SER A 357 39.66 -13.64 21.51
N PHE A 358 39.07 -14.79 21.19
CA PHE A 358 39.27 -16.00 21.99
C PHE A 358 40.73 -16.48 21.97
N ILE A 359 41.39 -16.47 20.79
CA ILE A 359 42.80 -16.80 20.63
C ILE A 359 43.70 -15.83 21.46
N VAL A 360 43.42 -14.52 21.35
CA VAL A 360 44.16 -13.52 22.13
C VAL A 360 43.95 -13.71 23.62
N GLY A 361 42.73 -14.00 24.07
CA GLY A 361 42.42 -14.33 25.46
C GLY A 361 43.20 -15.53 25.98
N MET A 362 43.33 -16.60 25.17
CA MET A 362 44.13 -17.77 25.49
C MET A 362 45.62 -17.41 25.65
N LEU A 363 46.17 -16.63 24.72
CA LEU A 363 47.60 -16.24 24.78
C LEU A 363 47.87 -15.37 25.99
N ILE A 364 46.99 -14.43 26.34
CA ILE A 364 47.15 -13.61 27.56
C ILE A 364 47.05 -14.48 28.81
N SER A 365 46.08 -15.37 28.90
CA SER A 365 45.94 -16.26 30.05
C SER A 365 47.16 -17.17 30.25
N ALA A 366 47.68 -17.70 29.14
CA ALA A 366 48.91 -18.50 29.17
C ALA A 366 50.14 -17.67 29.63
N SER A 367 50.28 -16.42 29.18
CA SER A 367 51.37 -15.55 29.54
C SER A 367 51.33 -15.12 31.03
N LEU A 368 50.15 -15.15 31.63
CA LEU A 368 49.94 -14.84 33.05
C LEU A 368 50.00 -16.07 33.95
N GLY A 369 50.24 -17.28 33.38
CA GLY A 369 50.32 -18.51 34.13
C GLY A 369 49.00 -18.94 34.77
N LEU A 370 47.86 -18.55 34.23
CA LEU A 370 46.54 -18.90 34.75
C LEU A 370 46.09 -20.27 34.24
N GLU A 371 45.58 -21.09 35.15
CA GLU A 371 44.98 -22.37 34.75
C GLU A 371 43.73 -22.18 33.88
N GLN A 372 43.54 -23.06 32.90
CA GLN A 372 42.54 -22.98 31.83
C GLN A 372 41.12 -23.05 32.37
N PHE A 373 40.68 -22.89 33.40
CA PHE A 373 39.33 -22.80 33.99
C PHE A 373 39.28 -21.97 35.27
N SER A 374 40.35 -21.22 35.55
CA SER A 374 40.38 -20.30 36.70
C SER A 374 39.41 -19.14 36.48
N ILE A 375 38.91 -18.55 37.56
CA ILE A 375 38.04 -17.34 37.51
C ILE A 375 38.74 -16.19 36.77
N GLY A 376 40.05 -16.05 36.93
CA GLY A 376 40.83 -15.04 36.21
C GLY A 376 40.89 -15.24 34.70
N ALA A 377 41.10 -16.48 34.25
CA ALA A 377 41.03 -16.81 32.80
C ALA A 377 39.65 -16.55 32.22
N ASN A 378 38.58 -16.92 32.91
CA ASN A 378 37.20 -16.71 32.45
C ASN A 378 36.87 -15.20 32.33
N ILE A 379 37.36 -14.36 33.25
CA ILE A 379 37.18 -12.89 33.15
C ILE A 379 37.92 -12.35 31.93
N ILE A 380 39.15 -12.78 31.66
CA ILE A 380 39.91 -12.36 30.47
C ILE A 380 39.21 -12.77 29.18
N TYR A 381 38.66 -14.03 29.12
CA TYR A 381 37.89 -14.47 27.98
C TYR A 381 36.61 -13.65 27.77
N LEU A 382 35.89 -13.31 28.84
CA LEU A 382 34.72 -12.46 28.76
C LEU A 382 35.03 -11.08 28.20
N PHE A 383 36.10 -10.44 28.71
CA PHE A 383 36.57 -9.14 28.20
C PHE A 383 37.01 -9.21 26.73
N ALA A 384 37.72 -10.24 26.34
CA ALA A 384 38.12 -10.45 24.95
C ALA A 384 36.93 -10.62 24.01
N VAL A 385 35.91 -11.35 24.45
CA VAL A 385 34.65 -11.51 23.69
C VAL A 385 33.93 -10.16 23.51
N VAL A 386 33.81 -9.36 24.55
CA VAL A 386 33.17 -8.02 24.49
C VAL A 386 33.95 -7.07 23.58
N LEU A 387 35.27 -7.04 23.68
CA LEU A 387 36.12 -6.21 22.82
C LEU A 387 36.15 -6.68 21.37
N GLY A 388 35.98 -7.99 21.11
CA GLY A 388 35.96 -8.55 19.77
C GLY A 388 34.64 -8.33 19.01
N LEU A 389 33.53 -8.22 19.73
CA LEU A 389 32.24 -7.93 19.11
C LEU A 389 32.18 -6.52 18.51
N TYR A 390 32.78 -5.52 19.17
CA TYR A 390 32.69 -4.13 18.72
C TYR A 390 33.34 -3.88 17.35
N PRO A 391 34.58 -4.32 17.04
CA PRO A 391 35.14 -4.20 15.71
C PRO A 391 34.40 -5.00 14.65
N GLY A 392 33.84 -6.17 14.99
CA GLY A 392 33.03 -6.98 14.07
C GLY A 392 31.79 -6.25 13.60
N LEU A 393 31.15 -5.50 14.48
CA LEU A 393 29.94 -4.72 14.17
C LEU A 393 30.23 -3.44 13.40
N THR A 394 31.39 -2.79 13.58
CA THR A 394 31.70 -1.47 13.05
C THR A 394 32.62 -1.49 11.83
N VAL A 395 33.68 -2.29 11.86
CA VAL A 395 34.75 -2.28 10.86
C VAL A 395 34.57 -3.38 9.81
N GLY A 396 34.05 -4.54 10.20
CA GLY A 396 33.84 -5.68 9.29
C GLY A 396 32.98 -5.33 8.07
N PRO A 397 31.83 -4.67 8.24
CA PRO A 397 30.99 -4.25 7.11
C PRO A 397 31.69 -3.26 6.16
N ALA A 398 32.58 -2.41 6.68
CA ALA A 398 33.30 -1.43 5.86
C ALA A 398 34.37 -2.09 4.98
N ILE A 399 35.07 -3.12 5.49
CA ILE A 399 36.13 -3.82 4.74
C ILE A 399 35.55 -4.73 3.66
N MET A 400 34.43 -5.41 3.95
CA MET A 400 33.76 -6.30 3.00
C MET A 400 32.86 -5.54 2.00
N GLY A 401 32.46 -4.30 2.30
CA GLY A 401 31.56 -3.48 1.45
C GLY A 401 32.08 -3.16 0.06
N LEU A 402 33.41 -3.18 -0.16
CA LEU A 402 34.03 -2.91 -1.47
C LEU A 402 33.75 -4.03 -2.51
N ASN A 403 33.71 -5.28 -2.07
CA ASN A 403 33.44 -6.42 -2.95
C ASN A 403 31.93 -6.61 -3.24
N ASP A 404 31.08 -6.16 -2.31
CA ASP A 404 29.62 -6.27 -2.41
C ASP A 404 29.02 -5.19 -3.32
N LYS A 405 29.71 -4.05 -3.50
CA LYS A 405 29.26 -2.94 -4.33
C LYS A 405 29.20 -3.29 -5.81
N ASN A 406 30.22 -3.99 -6.32
CA ASN A 406 30.25 -4.43 -7.71
C ASN A 406 29.14 -5.46 -7.99
N HIS A 407 28.93 -6.39 -7.07
CA HIS A 407 27.91 -7.43 -7.22
C HIS A 407 26.47 -6.88 -7.10
N LEU A 408 26.24 -5.85 -6.28
CA LEU A 408 24.96 -5.15 -6.20
C LEU A 408 24.69 -4.30 -7.45
N ASN A 409 25.73 -3.70 -8.04
CA ASN A 409 25.61 -3.00 -9.31
C ASN A 409 25.27 -3.97 -10.47
N ASP A 410 25.91 -5.16 -10.51
CA ASP A 410 25.60 -6.20 -11.49
C ASP A 410 24.17 -6.73 -11.32
N LEU A 411 23.70 -6.87 -10.09
CA LEU A 411 22.32 -7.26 -9.79
C LEU A 411 21.32 -6.19 -10.27
N ALA A 412 21.58 -4.92 -10.01
CA ALA A 412 20.74 -3.82 -10.47
C ALA A 412 20.66 -3.75 -12.00
N GLU A 413 21.80 -3.96 -12.68
CA GLU A 413 21.85 -3.96 -14.15
C GLU A 413 21.14 -5.16 -14.76
N ASN A 414 21.21 -6.33 -14.13
CA ASN A 414 20.45 -7.51 -14.53
C ASN A 414 18.94 -7.31 -14.35
N ILE A 415 18.51 -6.67 -13.26
CA ILE A 415 17.11 -6.32 -13.03
C ILE A 415 16.64 -5.34 -14.11
N LYS A 416 17.42 -4.31 -14.45
CA LYS A 416 17.10 -3.37 -15.52
C LYS A 416 16.89 -4.07 -16.86
N ARG A 417 17.79 -4.99 -17.24
CA ARG A 417 17.68 -5.78 -18.48
C ARG A 417 16.45 -6.69 -18.48
N GLN A 418 16.14 -7.30 -17.35
CA GLN A 418 14.96 -8.15 -17.23
C GLN A 418 13.67 -7.32 -17.32
N PHE A 419 13.61 -6.19 -16.65
CA PHE A 419 12.48 -5.26 -16.72
C PHE A 419 12.20 -4.81 -18.17
N VAL A 420 13.23 -4.40 -18.91
CA VAL A 420 13.09 -3.97 -20.32
C VAL A 420 12.50 -5.10 -21.18
N LYS A 421 12.98 -6.34 -21.00
CA LYS A 421 12.42 -7.50 -21.72
C LYS A 421 10.95 -7.75 -21.38
N ASP A 422 10.59 -7.67 -20.10
CA ASP A 422 9.23 -7.89 -19.64
C ASP A 422 8.30 -6.78 -20.14
N TYR A 423 8.74 -5.53 -20.10
CA TYR A 423 8.02 -4.36 -20.62
C TYR A 423 7.73 -4.49 -22.13
N ILE A 424 8.74 -4.84 -22.93
CA ILE A 424 8.58 -5.04 -24.38
C ILE A 424 7.57 -6.17 -24.64
N LYS A 425 7.68 -7.28 -23.92
CA LYS A 425 6.78 -8.42 -24.06
C LYS A 425 5.33 -8.09 -23.74
N GLU A 426 5.09 -7.18 -22.78
CA GLU A 426 3.75 -6.73 -22.41
C GLU A 426 3.13 -5.75 -23.43
N HIS A 427 3.94 -4.90 -24.07
CA HIS A 427 3.49 -3.83 -24.95
C HIS A 427 3.66 -4.10 -26.44
N SER A 428 4.23 -5.27 -26.80
CA SER A 428 4.39 -5.71 -28.21
C SER A 428 3.21 -6.53 -28.74
N LYS A 429 2.14 -6.63 -27.96
CA LYS A 429 0.87 -7.27 -28.36
C LYS A 429 -0.17 -6.17 -28.53
#